data_f2e6907c57324a81bd4c5eb36ba23435
#
_entry.id   f2e6907c57324a81bd4c5eb36ba23435
#
_cell.length_a   1.000
_cell.length_b   1.000
_cell.length_c   1.000
_cell.angle_alpha   90.00
_cell.angle_beta   90.00
_cell.angle_gamma   90.00
#
_symmetry.space_group_name_H-M   'P 1'
#
loop_
_entity.id
_entity.type
_entity.pdbx_description
1 polymer ?
#
loop_
_entity_poly.entity_id
_entity_poly.type
_entity_poly.pdbx_seq_one_letter_code
_entity_poly.pdbx_strand_id
1 'polypeptide(L)'
;MIKDLNEFDDGVCITADVCIIGAGAAGITVAREFLGTGFRVVVLESGGLENEAVMQKLNESEVVGLPHVGIEKGRVRAFGGTTIVWGGQTLRLGAFDFQKRSWVPYSGWPITLQDIEPYYDRADQVLQLGPCIPYEDLCARAGIKPVAFDSAKLYMECSRWSPGPNFGTTYRNELRRTRNISVILHANVTQIITNQAATTVEQVEVRTLAGKRGTAKARFYVICCGGIESARLLLASDRIEQHGVGNKHDLVGRYFQDHVHIWYDDVVATNRKHLQNLYESFFIRGRKYAPVIALGERLQAEKQLLRIQGTVILWMEPDSSVAAVKTLFRAVRGKTLPRLGELRHLLGNVLADPGELLGLMYRYCIQKRAGTPKRGRVYLAALCEMAPDPNSRITLSETRDQLGIRRARIDWRVGELERRTASEYIRTIASEFGRLGLGSYDLKQVALLDDETAWVQMATDNNHHMGTTRMHESDKLGVVDSNCQVHGIDNLYIGSSAVFPSSASSHPTLTILALCIRVADRLKGLLSTAGPVEIFKKQLSRARQMERVNARDTGGRD
;
A
#
# COMPACT_ATOMS: atom_id res chain seq x y z
N MET A 1 -9.54 -17.76 -13.65
CA MET A 1 -9.53 -19.07 -12.94
C MET A 1 -8.58 -18.96 -11.75
N ILE A 2 -8.91 -19.54 -10.57
CA ILE A 2 -8.01 -19.59 -9.39
C ILE A 2 -7.70 -21.05 -9.12
N LYS A 3 -6.42 -21.40 -9.04
CA LYS A 3 -5.89 -22.75 -8.79
C LYS A 3 -4.79 -22.70 -7.73
N ASP A 4 -4.44 -23.83 -7.15
CA ASP A 4 -3.33 -23.98 -6.21
C ASP A 4 -2.15 -24.67 -6.89
N LEU A 5 -0.91 -24.19 -6.67
CA LEU A 5 0.28 -24.82 -7.25
C LEU A 5 0.47 -26.27 -6.74
N ASN A 6 -0.02 -26.59 -5.55
CA ASN A 6 0.00 -27.94 -5.02
C ASN A 6 -0.82 -28.96 -5.83
N GLU A 7 -1.78 -28.48 -6.64
CA GLU A 7 -2.61 -29.32 -7.52
C GLU A 7 -1.94 -29.68 -8.86
N PHE A 8 -0.81 -29.04 -9.18
CA PHE A 8 -0.07 -29.29 -10.42
C PHE A 8 0.97 -30.38 -10.24
N ASP A 9 1.40 -30.97 -11.35
CA ASP A 9 2.55 -31.89 -11.36
C ASP A 9 3.84 -31.14 -11.01
N ASP A 10 4.78 -31.84 -10.39
CA ASP A 10 6.10 -31.26 -10.11
C ASP A 10 6.83 -30.96 -11.43
N GLY A 11 7.53 -29.84 -11.48
CA GLY A 11 8.19 -29.35 -12.70
C GLY A 11 7.27 -28.67 -13.70
N VAL A 12 6.03 -28.31 -13.35
CA VAL A 12 5.10 -27.62 -14.24
C VAL A 12 5.71 -26.35 -14.83
N CYS A 13 5.47 -26.13 -16.15
CA CYS A 13 5.82 -24.89 -16.85
C CYS A 13 4.54 -24.15 -17.25
N ILE A 14 4.27 -23.02 -16.59
CA ILE A 14 3.13 -22.16 -16.86
C ILE A 14 3.53 -21.14 -17.91
N THR A 15 2.70 -20.91 -18.94
CA THR A 15 2.98 -19.94 -20.00
C THR A 15 1.89 -18.90 -20.13
N ALA A 16 2.27 -17.62 -20.27
CA ALA A 16 1.35 -16.49 -20.42
C ALA A 16 1.96 -15.40 -21.31
N ASP A 17 1.20 -14.36 -21.65
CA ASP A 17 1.71 -13.16 -22.25
C ASP A 17 2.27 -12.22 -21.17
N VAL A 18 1.59 -12.16 -20.00
CA VAL A 18 2.03 -11.38 -18.82
C VAL A 18 2.05 -12.27 -17.59
N CYS A 19 3.16 -12.25 -16.86
CA CYS A 19 3.31 -12.86 -15.54
C CYS A 19 3.34 -11.76 -14.47
N ILE A 20 2.37 -11.77 -13.57
CA ILE A 20 2.26 -10.85 -12.44
C ILE A 20 2.69 -11.59 -11.18
N ILE A 21 3.63 -11.04 -10.43
CA ILE A 21 4.19 -11.64 -9.21
C ILE A 21 3.59 -10.92 -7.99
N GLY A 22 2.70 -11.59 -7.27
CA GLY A 22 1.92 -11.07 -6.14
C GLY A 22 0.49 -10.68 -6.52
N ALA A 23 -0.49 -11.17 -5.74
CA ALA A 23 -1.91 -10.88 -5.88
C ALA A 23 -2.43 -9.92 -4.78
N GLY A 24 -1.64 -8.92 -4.42
CA GLY A 24 -2.05 -7.79 -3.59
C GLY A 24 -2.83 -6.74 -4.40
N ALA A 25 -3.04 -5.55 -3.82
CA ALA A 25 -3.73 -4.43 -4.48
C ALA A 25 -3.19 -4.14 -5.88
N ALA A 26 -1.87 -4.06 -6.00
CA ALA A 26 -1.16 -3.79 -7.25
C ALA A 26 -1.41 -4.88 -8.30
N GLY A 27 -1.11 -6.13 -7.96
CA GLY A 27 -1.20 -7.25 -8.92
C GLY A 27 -2.63 -7.52 -9.36
N ILE A 28 -3.61 -7.45 -8.45
CA ILE A 28 -5.04 -7.55 -8.80
C ILE A 28 -5.44 -6.41 -9.74
N THR A 29 -4.95 -5.18 -9.53
CA THR A 29 -5.24 -4.04 -10.40
C THR A 29 -4.65 -4.24 -11.78
N VAL A 30 -3.37 -4.63 -11.91
CA VAL A 30 -2.76 -4.96 -13.21
C VAL A 30 -3.55 -6.06 -13.91
N ALA A 31 -3.87 -7.16 -13.21
CA ALA A 31 -4.62 -8.28 -13.79
C ALA A 31 -5.98 -7.84 -14.32
N ARG A 32 -6.71 -6.98 -13.58
CA ARG A 32 -8.02 -6.48 -13.97
C ARG A 32 -8.00 -5.66 -15.26
N GLU A 33 -6.93 -4.95 -15.54
CA GLU A 33 -6.74 -4.20 -16.77
C GLU A 33 -6.65 -5.09 -18.03
N PHE A 34 -6.43 -6.40 -17.86
CA PHE A 34 -6.43 -7.38 -18.93
C PHE A 34 -7.74 -8.18 -19.04
N LEU A 35 -8.77 -7.88 -18.23
CA LEU A 35 -10.07 -8.53 -18.32
C LEU A 35 -10.68 -8.37 -19.71
N GLY A 36 -11.13 -9.47 -20.29
CA GLY A 36 -11.78 -9.47 -21.62
C GLY A 36 -10.84 -9.19 -22.79
N THR A 37 -9.53 -9.04 -22.57
CA THR A 37 -8.55 -8.96 -23.66
C THR A 37 -8.21 -10.34 -24.22
N GLY A 38 -7.59 -10.39 -25.41
CA GLY A 38 -7.07 -11.63 -25.99
C GLY A 38 -5.78 -12.15 -25.35
N PHE A 39 -5.18 -11.40 -24.40
CA PHE A 39 -3.90 -11.75 -23.78
C PHE A 39 -4.09 -12.68 -22.59
N ARG A 40 -3.19 -13.67 -22.45
CA ARG A 40 -3.16 -14.59 -21.32
C ARG A 40 -2.33 -14.00 -20.21
N VAL A 41 -2.88 -13.97 -19.00
CA VAL A 41 -2.24 -13.45 -17.80
C VAL A 41 -2.16 -14.54 -16.75
N VAL A 42 -1.00 -14.71 -16.15
CA VAL A 42 -0.82 -15.49 -14.92
C VAL A 42 -0.48 -14.58 -13.76
N VAL A 43 -1.14 -14.77 -12.63
CA VAL A 43 -0.83 -14.10 -11.36
C VAL A 43 -0.32 -15.16 -10.39
N LEU A 44 0.88 -14.97 -9.89
CA LEU A 44 1.54 -15.89 -8.94
C LEU A 44 1.43 -15.28 -7.54
N GLU A 45 0.66 -15.92 -6.66
CA GLU A 45 0.48 -15.48 -5.27
C GLU A 45 1.15 -16.46 -4.31
N SER A 46 1.92 -15.94 -3.37
CA SER A 46 2.67 -16.77 -2.44
C SER A 46 1.78 -17.47 -1.40
N GLY A 47 0.68 -16.84 -0.97
CA GLY A 47 -0.28 -17.41 -0.02
C GLY A 47 -1.49 -18.05 -0.66
N GLY A 48 -2.41 -18.52 0.20
CA GLY A 48 -3.72 -19.05 -0.19
C GLY A 48 -4.78 -17.97 -0.33
N LEU A 49 -6.06 -18.39 -0.27
CA LEU A 49 -7.20 -17.46 -0.30
C LEU A 49 -7.39 -16.71 1.03
N GLU A 50 -6.90 -17.29 2.13
CA GLU A 50 -7.03 -16.76 3.48
C GLU A 50 -5.64 -16.48 4.08
N ASN A 51 -5.61 -15.79 5.21
CA ASN A 51 -4.36 -15.50 5.91
C ASN A 51 -3.89 -16.74 6.69
N GLU A 52 -2.82 -17.37 6.23
CA GLU A 52 -2.25 -18.61 6.81
C GLU A 52 -0.99 -18.29 7.61
N ALA A 53 -0.95 -18.68 8.88
CA ALA A 53 0.17 -18.39 9.77
C ALA A 53 1.52 -18.90 9.26
N VAL A 54 1.54 -20.05 8.58
CA VAL A 54 2.76 -20.63 8.00
C VAL A 54 3.30 -19.76 6.87
N MET A 55 2.43 -19.18 6.04
CA MET A 55 2.84 -18.30 4.95
C MET A 55 3.33 -16.95 5.48
N GLN A 56 2.75 -16.44 6.59
CA GLN A 56 3.20 -15.19 7.19
C GLN A 56 4.62 -15.28 7.75
N LYS A 57 5.11 -16.45 8.18
CA LYS A 57 6.50 -16.64 8.61
C LYS A 57 7.52 -16.32 7.51
N LEU A 58 7.16 -16.37 6.23
CA LEU A 58 8.02 -15.93 5.13
C LEU A 58 8.26 -14.42 5.11
N ASN A 59 7.51 -13.63 5.90
CA ASN A 59 7.70 -12.20 6.09
C ASN A 59 8.73 -11.87 7.18
N GLU A 60 9.16 -12.85 7.99
CA GLU A 60 10.15 -12.63 9.04
C GLU A 60 11.43 -12.03 8.44
N SER A 61 11.95 -11.00 9.11
CA SER A 61 13.07 -10.18 8.63
C SER A 61 14.01 -9.85 9.79
N GLU A 62 15.26 -9.53 9.48
CA GLU A 62 16.21 -8.99 10.44
C GLU A 62 16.12 -7.45 10.44
N VAL A 63 15.78 -6.85 11.57
CA VAL A 63 15.74 -5.38 11.73
C VAL A 63 16.99 -4.94 12.46
N VAL A 64 17.80 -4.09 11.83
CA VAL A 64 19.08 -3.59 12.37
C VAL A 64 19.11 -2.07 12.55
N GLY A 65 18.18 -1.35 11.93
CA GLY A 65 17.96 0.08 12.11
C GLY A 65 17.02 0.36 13.28
N LEU A 66 16.23 1.41 13.14
CA LEU A 66 15.18 1.72 14.11
C LEU A 66 14.13 0.60 14.16
N PRO A 67 13.49 0.39 15.33
CA PRO A 67 12.38 -0.56 15.44
C PRO A 67 11.29 -0.28 14.41
N HIS A 68 10.82 -1.32 13.73
CA HIS A 68 9.80 -1.20 12.69
C HIS A 68 8.81 -2.36 12.82
N VAL A 69 7.62 -2.09 13.35
CA VAL A 69 6.60 -3.10 13.63
C VAL A 69 5.91 -3.59 12.36
N GLY A 70 5.77 -2.71 11.36
CA GLY A 70 5.07 -2.98 10.11
C GLY A 70 5.74 -4.00 9.20
N ILE A 71 7.02 -4.32 9.43
CA ILE A 71 7.76 -5.26 8.59
C ILE A 71 7.12 -6.65 8.58
N GLU A 72 6.63 -7.13 9.71
CA GLU A 72 5.97 -8.43 9.80
C GLU A 72 4.44 -8.31 9.88
N LYS A 73 3.93 -7.42 10.72
CA LYS A 73 2.50 -7.27 10.99
C LYS A 73 1.75 -6.49 9.91
N GLY A 74 2.44 -5.62 9.18
CA GLY A 74 1.87 -4.78 8.12
C GLY A 74 1.81 -5.43 6.74
N ARG A 75 2.21 -6.70 6.58
CA ARG A 75 2.26 -7.41 5.30
C ARG A 75 1.47 -8.70 5.37
N VAL A 76 0.72 -9.01 4.31
CA VAL A 76 -0.09 -10.24 4.25
C VAL A 76 0.23 -11.00 2.96
N ARG A 77 0.61 -12.28 3.12
CA ARG A 77 0.76 -13.26 2.04
C ARG A 77 -0.53 -14.04 1.91
N ALA A 78 -1.42 -13.55 1.07
CA ALA A 78 -2.68 -14.17 0.70
C ALA A 78 -3.25 -13.44 -0.51
N PHE A 79 -4.21 -14.03 -1.21
CA PHE A 79 -4.95 -13.39 -2.29
C PHE A 79 -5.70 -12.15 -1.77
N GLY A 80 -5.32 -10.99 -2.25
CA GLY A 80 -5.73 -9.67 -1.74
C GLY A 80 -4.59 -8.91 -1.05
N GLY A 81 -3.55 -9.61 -0.60
CA GLY A 81 -2.39 -9.02 0.05
C GLY A 81 -2.76 -8.19 1.27
N THR A 82 -2.00 -7.13 1.54
CA THR A 82 -2.22 -6.23 2.68
C THR A 82 -3.59 -5.52 2.68
N THR A 83 -4.34 -5.57 1.57
CA THR A 83 -5.72 -5.05 1.56
C THR A 83 -6.67 -5.81 2.49
N ILE A 84 -6.28 -6.97 2.99
CA ILE A 84 -7.05 -7.75 3.97
C ILE A 84 -7.08 -7.07 5.34
N VAL A 85 -6.01 -6.34 5.71
CA VAL A 85 -5.81 -5.76 7.05
C VAL A 85 -5.77 -4.23 7.07
N TRP A 86 -5.67 -3.54 5.92
CA TRP A 86 -5.60 -2.08 5.88
C TRP A 86 -6.95 -1.39 6.12
N GLY A 87 -6.91 -0.08 6.43
CA GLY A 87 -8.12 0.71 6.69
C GLY A 87 -8.90 1.13 5.44
N GLY A 88 -8.31 1.09 4.25
CA GLY A 88 -8.94 1.57 3.00
C GLY A 88 -8.88 3.09 2.79
N GLN A 89 -8.10 3.81 3.60
CA GLN A 89 -7.92 5.26 3.50
C GLN A 89 -6.95 5.63 2.40
N THR A 90 -7.26 6.66 1.62
CA THR A 90 -6.44 7.13 0.50
C THR A 90 -6.49 8.64 0.35
N LEU A 91 -5.41 9.18 -0.25
CA LEU A 91 -5.30 10.57 -0.67
C LEU A 91 -4.46 10.61 -1.94
N ARG A 92 -4.79 11.48 -2.91
CA ARG A 92 -3.97 11.69 -4.12
C ARG A 92 -2.72 12.49 -3.76
N LEU A 93 -1.63 12.25 -4.48
CA LEU A 93 -0.49 13.17 -4.49
C LEU A 93 -0.86 14.45 -5.24
N GLY A 94 -0.42 15.59 -4.73
CA GLY A 94 -0.55 16.88 -5.40
C GLY A 94 0.67 17.18 -6.30
N ALA A 95 0.60 18.25 -7.10
CA ALA A 95 1.68 18.63 -8.01
C ALA A 95 3.02 18.87 -7.29
N PHE A 96 2.98 19.40 -6.07
CA PHE A 96 4.16 19.66 -5.26
C PHE A 96 4.90 18.37 -4.84
N ASP A 97 4.19 17.26 -4.68
CA ASP A 97 4.77 15.97 -4.28
C ASP A 97 5.68 15.37 -5.37
N PHE A 98 5.46 15.74 -6.65
CA PHE A 98 6.27 15.29 -7.78
C PHE A 98 7.50 16.16 -8.00
N GLN A 99 7.57 17.37 -7.44
CA GLN A 99 8.63 18.31 -7.69
C GLN A 99 9.95 17.92 -7.02
N LYS A 100 11.06 18.25 -7.68
CA LYS A 100 12.37 18.24 -7.06
C LYS A 100 12.50 19.44 -6.12
N ARG A 101 12.72 19.18 -4.84
CA ARG A 101 12.94 20.20 -3.82
C ARG A 101 14.42 20.28 -3.50
N SER A 102 15.03 21.45 -3.68
CA SER A 102 16.48 21.65 -3.51
C SER A 102 16.99 21.34 -2.10
N TRP A 103 16.12 21.45 -1.10
CA TRP A 103 16.42 21.18 0.32
C TRP A 103 16.12 19.71 0.74
N VAL A 104 15.55 18.90 -0.13
CA VAL A 104 15.31 17.48 0.13
C VAL A 104 16.19 16.67 -0.82
N PRO A 105 17.30 16.11 -0.32
CA PRO A 105 18.21 15.31 -1.16
C PRO A 105 17.48 14.17 -1.88
N TYR A 106 17.86 13.92 -3.11
CA TYR A 106 17.29 12.85 -3.94
C TYR A 106 15.77 12.92 -4.17
N SER A 107 15.09 14.03 -3.85
CA SER A 107 13.66 14.21 -4.13
C SER A 107 13.38 14.44 -5.62
N GLY A 108 12.10 14.35 -5.98
CA GLY A 108 11.59 14.59 -7.33
C GLY A 108 11.34 13.30 -8.10
N TRP A 109 10.20 13.29 -8.78
CA TRP A 109 9.79 12.20 -9.66
C TRP A 109 10.19 12.53 -11.10
N PRO A 110 10.56 11.54 -11.94
CA PRO A 110 10.77 11.77 -13.37
C PRO A 110 9.45 11.83 -14.18
N ILE A 111 8.33 11.91 -13.47
CA ILE A 111 6.98 12.13 -14.00
C ILE A 111 6.31 13.27 -13.25
N THR A 112 5.30 13.88 -13.85
CA THR A 112 4.52 14.97 -13.29
C THR A 112 3.13 14.51 -12.85
N LEU A 113 2.35 15.37 -12.17
CA LEU A 113 0.97 15.08 -11.88
C LEU A 113 0.16 14.83 -13.16
N GLN A 114 0.41 15.57 -14.24
CA GLN A 114 -0.28 15.41 -15.53
C GLN A 114 -0.09 14.02 -16.13
N ASP A 115 1.08 13.39 -15.91
CA ASP A 115 1.38 12.05 -16.41
C ASP A 115 0.60 10.95 -15.69
N ILE A 116 0.13 11.20 -14.45
CA ILE A 116 -0.54 10.20 -13.63
C ILE A 116 -2.03 10.49 -13.39
N GLU A 117 -2.48 11.73 -13.57
CA GLU A 117 -3.84 12.17 -13.28
C GLU A 117 -4.93 11.36 -14.00
N PRO A 118 -4.79 11.01 -15.31
CA PRO A 118 -5.79 10.17 -16.01
C PRO A 118 -5.95 8.79 -15.38
N TYR A 119 -4.93 8.28 -14.73
CA TYR A 119 -4.91 6.98 -14.07
C TYR A 119 -5.48 7.04 -12.65
N TYR A 120 -5.44 8.21 -11.99
CA TYR A 120 -6.10 8.39 -10.68
C TYR A 120 -7.61 8.19 -10.76
N ASP A 121 -8.27 8.65 -11.83
CA ASP A 121 -9.72 8.47 -11.98
C ASP A 121 -10.10 6.99 -12.13
N ARG A 122 -9.28 6.22 -12.83
CA ARG A 122 -9.44 4.75 -12.96
C ARG A 122 -9.13 4.04 -11.63
N ALA A 123 -8.10 4.47 -10.91
CA ALA A 123 -7.76 3.95 -9.59
C ALA A 123 -8.86 4.25 -8.56
N ASP A 124 -9.51 5.42 -8.64
CA ASP A 124 -10.69 5.75 -7.83
C ASP A 124 -11.84 4.77 -8.08
N GLN A 125 -12.06 4.34 -9.34
CA GLN A 125 -13.07 3.33 -9.67
C GLN A 125 -12.69 1.96 -9.09
N VAL A 126 -11.42 1.56 -9.17
CA VAL A 126 -10.94 0.31 -8.54
C VAL A 126 -11.16 0.34 -7.03
N LEU A 127 -10.92 1.45 -6.37
CA LEU A 127 -11.16 1.62 -4.93
C LEU A 127 -12.62 1.95 -4.58
N GLN A 128 -13.49 2.13 -5.58
CA GLN A 128 -14.89 2.53 -5.41
C GLN A 128 -15.04 3.80 -4.57
N LEU A 129 -14.14 4.75 -4.74
CA LEU A 129 -14.11 6.00 -3.98
C LEU A 129 -15.22 6.96 -4.43
N GLY A 130 -15.55 7.90 -3.57
CA GLY A 130 -16.33 9.07 -3.96
C GLY A 130 -15.47 10.07 -4.75
N PRO A 131 -16.09 11.11 -5.34
CA PRO A 131 -15.37 12.08 -6.14
C PRO A 131 -14.25 12.78 -5.35
N CYS A 132 -13.14 13.05 -6.03
CA CYS A 132 -12.07 13.89 -5.52
C CYS A 132 -12.42 15.33 -5.85
N ILE A 133 -12.91 16.07 -4.86
CA ILE A 133 -13.32 17.47 -4.99
C ILE A 133 -12.70 18.28 -3.85
N PRO A 134 -12.53 19.61 -4.02
CA PRO A 134 -11.95 20.48 -2.99
C PRO A 134 -12.62 20.35 -1.62
N TYR A 135 -11.85 20.60 -0.57
CA TYR A 135 -12.32 20.49 0.82
C TYR A 135 -13.53 21.41 1.07
N GLU A 136 -13.50 22.63 0.55
CA GLU A 136 -14.56 23.63 0.70
C GLU A 136 -15.88 23.13 0.08
N ASP A 137 -15.83 22.50 -1.09
CA ASP A 137 -17.00 21.92 -1.75
C ASP A 137 -17.55 20.71 -0.98
N LEU A 138 -16.67 19.90 -0.39
CA LEU A 138 -17.07 18.80 0.51
C LEU A 138 -17.76 19.35 1.76
N CYS A 139 -17.19 20.41 2.35
CA CYS A 139 -17.77 21.09 3.50
C CYS A 139 -19.16 21.65 3.20
N ALA A 140 -19.32 22.33 2.06
CA ALA A 140 -20.60 22.87 1.63
C ALA A 140 -21.67 21.77 1.50
N ARG A 141 -21.31 20.63 0.87
CA ARG A 141 -22.21 19.46 0.73
C ARG A 141 -22.54 18.78 2.06
N ALA A 142 -21.63 18.84 3.03
CA ALA A 142 -21.78 18.23 4.35
C ALA A 142 -22.38 19.19 5.40
N GLY A 143 -22.65 20.45 5.05
CA GLY A 143 -23.11 21.47 5.99
C GLY A 143 -22.07 21.80 7.07
N ILE A 144 -20.76 21.77 6.71
CA ILE A 144 -19.64 22.09 7.58
C ILE A 144 -19.12 23.47 7.22
N LYS A 145 -18.85 24.31 8.22
CA LYS A 145 -18.11 25.56 7.99
C LYS A 145 -16.62 25.22 7.87
N PRO A 146 -15.94 25.56 6.75
CA PRO A 146 -14.51 25.32 6.61
C PRO A 146 -13.69 26.00 7.72
N VAL A 147 -12.57 25.37 8.11
CA VAL A 147 -11.62 25.98 9.05
C VAL A 147 -10.84 27.07 8.32
N ALA A 148 -10.79 28.27 8.87
CA ALA A 148 -10.12 29.43 8.27
C ALA A 148 -8.66 29.54 8.75
N PHE A 149 -7.84 28.53 8.43
CA PHE A 149 -6.39 28.59 8.64
C PHE A 149 -5.76 29.69 7.76
N ASP A 150 -4.60 30.17 8.19
CA ASP A 150 -3.69 30.90 7.29
C ASP A 150 -3.19 29.93 6.23
N SER A 151 -3.66 30.10 4.99
CA SER A 151 -3.35 29.16 3.88
C SER A 151 -1.88 29.09 3.51
N ALA A 152 -1.08 30.09 3.89
CA ALA A 152 0.38 30.05 3.74
C ALA A 152 1.03 29.06 4.73
N LYS A 153 0.35 28.76 5.85
CA LYS A 153 0.86 27.90 6.92
C LYS A 153 0.23 26.51 6.90
N LEU A 154 -1.10 26.45 6.87
CA LEU A 154 -1.87 25.21 6.93
C LEU A 154 -3.03 25.24 5.93
N TYR A 155 -3.37 24.07 5.40
CA TYR A 155 -4.57 23.91 4.61
C TYR A 155 -5.26 22.59 4.93
N MET A 156 -6.52 22.47 4.52
CA MET A 156 -7.33 21.29 4.75
C MET A 156 -7.50 20.48 3.48
N GLU A 157 -7.41 19.18 3.62
CA GLU A 157 -7.77 18.20 2.59
C GLU A 157 -8.73 17.16 3.18
N CYS A 158 -9.29 16.30 2.34
CA CYS A 158 -10.07 15.16 2.80
C CYS A 158 -9.53 13.87 2.22
N SER A 159 -9.11 12.98 3.08
CA SER A 159 -8.87 11.60 2.68
C SER A 159 -10.19 10.88 2.40
N ARG A 160 -10.16 9.91 1.49
CA ARG A 160 -11.31 9.13 1.04
C ARG A 160 -11.12 7.66 1.41
N TRP A 161 -12.22 6.96 1.68
CA TRP A 161 -12.18 5.58 2.16
C TRP A 161 -12.88 4.64 1.19
N SER A 162 -12.18 3.56 0.82
CA SER A 162 -12.78 2.48 0.04
C SER A 162 -13.86 1.76 0.85
N PRO A 163 -15.07 1.59 0.32
CA PRO A 163 -16.13 0.84 0.99
C PRO A 163 -15.89 -0.68 0.95
N GLY A 164 -15.10 -1.15 -0.03
CA GLY A 164 -14.72 -2.55 -0.20
C GLY A 164 -13.19 -2.70 -0.13
N PRO A 165 -12.56 -2.43 1.03
CA PRO A 165 -11.11 -2.34 1.10
C PRO A 165 -10.40 -3.67 0.87
N ASN A 166 -11.01 -4.80 1.17
CA ASN A 166 -10.42 -6.12 0.98
C ASN A 166 -10.57 -6.60 -0.48
N PHE A 167 -9.52 -6.48 -1.27
CA PHE A 167 -9.49 -6.90 -2.68
C PHE A 167 -9.62 -8.42 -2.84
N GLY A 168 -9.17 -9.19 -1.87
CA GLY A 168 -9.34 -10.64 -1.84
C GLY A 168 -10.80 -11.08 -1.85
N THR A 169 -11.71 -10.30 -1.23
CA THR A 169 -13.16 -10.55 -1.29
C THR A 169 -13.83 -9.82 -2.44
N THR A 170 -13.44 -8.57 -2.67
CA THR A 170 -14.08 -7.69 -3.67
C THR A 170 -13.91 -8.22 -5.09
N TYR A 171 -12.72 -8.71 -5.45
CA TYR A 171 -12.37 -9.08 -6.83
C TYR A 171 -12.22 -10.59 -7.08
N ARG A 172 -12.35 -11.43 -6.03
CA ARG A 172 -12.22 -12.89 -6.14
C ARG A 172 -13.13 -13.50 -7.22
N ASN A 173 -14.40 -13.14 -7.20
CA ASN A 173 -15.39 -13.71 -8.13
C ASN A 173 -15.16 -13.25 -9.59
N GLU A 174 -14.74 -12.01 -9.78
CA GLU A 174 -14.40 -11.46 -11.09
C GLU A 174 -13.23 -12.25 -11.71
N LEU A 175 -12.12 -12.38 -10.98
CA LEU A 175 -10.95 -13.11 -11.44
C LEU A 175 -11.17 -14.62 -11.55
N ARG A 176 -12.04 -15.21 -10.73
CA ARG A 176 -12.39 -16.64 -10.82
C ARG A 176 -13.15 -16.98 -12.09
N ARG A 177 -14.01 -16.08 -12.57
CA ARG A 177 -14.87 -16.31 -13.74
C ARG A 177 -14.22 -15.99 -15.08
N THR A 178 -13.14 -15.23 -15.09
CA THR A 178 -12.44 -14.86 -16.33
C THR A 178 -11.70 -16.06 -16.94
N ARG A 179 -11.63 -16.10 -18.29
CA ARG A 179 -10.98 -17.19 -19.04
C ARG A 179 -9.51 -16.92 -19.35
N ASN A 180 -9.13 -15.66 -19.47
CA ASN A 180 -7.79 -15.26 -19.89
C ASN A 180 -6.83 -14.93 -18.72
N ILE A 181 -7.30 -14.97 -17.46
CA ILE A 181 -6.48 -14.74 -16.28
C ILE A 181 -6.49 -15.97 -15.40
N SER A 182 -5.30 -16.49 -15.07
CA SER A 182 -5.09 -17.58 -14.11
C SER A 182 -4.36 -17.06 -12.88
N VAL A 183 -4.96 -17.21 -11.71
CA VAL A 183 -4.30 -16.94 -10.42
C VAL A 183 -3.83 -18.27 -9.85
N ILE A 184 -2.55 -18.37 -9.54
CA ILE A 184 -1.95 -19.56 -8.95
C ILE A 184 -1.54 -19.22 -7.52
N LEU A 185 -2.20 -19.88 -6.57
CA LEU A 185 -1.97 -19.74 -5.13
C LEU A 185 -0.80 -20.63 -4.69
N HIS A 186 -0.21 -20.34 -3.53
CA HIS A 186 0.97 -21.01 -2.95
C HIS A 186 2.17 -21.06 -3.91
N ALA A 187 2.18 -20.18 -4.93
CA ALA A 187 3.23 -20.07 -5.93
C ALA A 187 4.27 -19.03 -5.50
N ASN A 188 5.16 -19.40 -4.58
CA ASN A 188 6.22 -18.51 -4.14
C ASN A 188 7.28 -18.38 -5.22
N VAL A 189 7.43 -17.19 -5.81
CA VAL A 189 8.52 -16.91 -6.74
C VAL A 189 9.82 -16.84 -5.95
N THR A 190 10.77 -17.70 -6.29
CA THR A 190 12.04 -17.87 -5.58
C THR A 190 13.23 -17.31 -6.35
N GLN A 191 13.13 -17.21 -7.69
CA GLN A 191 14.18 -16.70 -8.56
C GLN A 191 13.57 -16.07 -9.82
N ILE A 192 14.14 -14.97 -10.26
CA ILE A 192 13.95 -14.39 -11.59
C ILE A 192 15.18 -14.79 -12.42
N ILE A 193 14.97 -15.49 -13.52
CA ILE A 193 16.05 -15.98 -14.38
C ILE A 193 16.08 -15.12 -15.63
N THR A 194 17.17 -14.40 -15.82
CA THR A 194 17.47 -13.63 -17.03
C THR A 194 18.27 -14.44 -18.03
N ASN A 195 18.36 -13.96 -19.27
CA ASN A 195 19.35 -14.44 -20.23
C ASN A 195 20.78 -14.11 -19.74
N GLN A 196 21.78 -14.70 -20.36
CA GLN A 196 23.20 -14.54 -19.99
C GLN A 196 23.67 -13.06 -20.08
N ALA A 197 23.06 -12.24 -20.94
CA ALA A 197 23.37 -10.82 -21.07
C ALA A 197 22.65 -9.94 -20.03
N ALA A 198 21.81 -10.54 -19.16
CA ALA A 198 21.00 -9.87 -18.15
C ALA A 198 20.05 -8.77 -18.71
N THR A 199 19.63 -8.92 -19.98
CA THR A 199 18.78 -7.93 -20.67
C THR A 199 17.32 -8.31 -20.76
N THR A 200 16.98 -9.58 -20.51
CA THR A 200 15.61 -10.09 -20.67
C THR A 200 15.35 -11.21 -19.66
N VAL A 201 14.23 -11.16 -18.96
CA VAL A 201 13.76 -12.27 -18.13
C VAL A 201 13.25 -13.40 -19.02
N GLU A 202 13.78 -14.60 -18.85
CA GLU A 202 13.36 -15.80 -19.58
C GLU A 202 12.27 -16.57 -18.85
N GLN A 203 12.34 -16.64 -17.51
CA GLN A 203 11.36 -17.31 -16.66
C GLN A 203 11.50 -16.89 -15.20
N VAL A 204 10.50 -17.23 -14.41
CA VAL A 204 10.59 -17.22 -12.94
C VAL A 204 10.42 -18.63 -12.39
N GLU A 205 11.16 -18.95 -11.34
CA GLU A 205 11.01 -20.21 -10.61
C GLU A 205 10.01 -20.03 -9.48
N VAL A 206 9.13 -21.02 -9.30
CA VAL A 206 8.13 -21.04 -8.24
C VAL A 206 8.28 -22.29 -7.38
N ARG A 207 8.00 -22.15 -6.08
CA ARG A 207 8.00 -23.29 -5.13
C ARG A 207 6.84 -23.18 -4.15
N THR A 208 6.32 -24.34 -3.73
CA THR A 208 5.42 -24.43 -2.57
C THR A 208 6.20 -24.80 -1.32
N LEU A 209 5.63 -24.53 -0.13
CA LEU A 209 6.21 -25.03 1.13
C LEU A 209 6.16 -26.57 1.23
N ALA A 210 5.26 -27.23 0.49
CA ALA A 210 5.21 -28.68 0.37
C ALA A 210 6.30 -29.27 -0.53
N GLY A 211 7.19 -28.43 -1.11
CA GLY A 211 8.34 -28.87 -1.89
C GLY A 211 8.10 -28.98 -3.40
N LYS A 212 6.88 -28.77 -3.91
CA LYS A 212 6.63 -28.75 -5.36
C LYS A 212 7.33 -27.57 -6.02
N ARG A 213 7.80 -27.76 -7.24
CA ARG A 213 8.54 -26.79 -8.06
C ARG A 213 7.85 -26.59 -9.39
N GLY A 214 8.04 -25.42 -9.97
CA GLY A 214 7.58 -25.10 -11.31
C GLY A 214 8.28 -23.86 -11.85
N THR A 215 7.92 -23.50 -13.07
CA THR A 215 8.39 -22.28 -13.73
C THR A 215 7.22 -21.54 -14.36
N ALA A 216 7.35 -20.22 -14.50
CA ALA A 216 6.44 -19.44 -15.32
C ALA A 216 7.23 -18.67 -16.37
N LYS A 217 6.81 -18.78 -17.64
CA LYS A 217 7.38 -18.08 -18.80
C LYS A 217 6.38 -17.12 -19.37
N ALA A 218 6.80 -15.86 -19.58
CA ALA A 218 5.96 -14.85 -20.15
C ALA A 218 6.73 -13.90 -21.06
N ARG A 219 6.01 -13.12 -21.86
CA ARG A 219 6.62 -12.04 -22.66
C ARG A 219 7.02 -10.87 -21.76
N PHE A 220 6.18 -10.55 -20.76
CA PHE A 220 6.41 -9.50 -19.79
C PHE A 220 6.17 -9.99 -18.37
N TYR A 221 6.93 -9.42 -17.43
CA TYR A 221 6.86 -9.71 -16.00
C TYR A 221 6.61 -8.43 -15.23
N VAL A 222 5.70 -8.48 -14.24
CA VAL A 222 5.38 -7.34 -13.36
C VAL A 222 5.53 -7.78 -11.91
N ILE A 223 6.49 -7.21 -11.18
CA ILE A 223 6.68 -7.46 -9.75
C ILE A 223 5.72 -6.58 -8.97
N CYS A 224 4.76 -7.19 -8.25
CA CYS A 224 3.73 -6.54 -7.44
C CYS A 224 3.82 -6.95 -5.96
N CYS A 225 5.06 -7.11 -5.43
CA CYS A 225 5.33 -7.69 -4.11
C CYS A 225 5.45 -6.66 -2.97
N GLY A 226 5.08 -5.39 -3.23
CA GLY A 226 5.22 -4.29 -2.26
C GLY A 226 6.66 -3.82 -2.06
N GLY A 227 6.88 -2.90 -1.11
CA GLY A 227 8.16 -2.20 -0.96
C GLY A 227 9.31 -3.08 -0.50
N ILE A 228 9.08 -4.11 0.30
CA ILE A 228 10.14 -4.95 0.87
C ILE A 228 10.42 -6.17 -0.03
N GLU A 229 9.40 -6.96 -0.34
CA GLU A 229 9.60 -8.22 -1.07
C GLU A 229 10.00 -7.99 -2.53
N SER A 230 9.67 -6.84 -3.16
CA SER A 230 10.17 -6.51 -4.50
C SER A 230 11.69 -6.40 -4.52
N ALA A 231 12.27 -5.68 -3.56
CA ALA A 231 13.73 -5.58 -3.44
C ALA A 231 14.36 -6.91 -3.02
N ARG A 232 13.77 -7.63 -2.05
CA ARG A 232 14.26 -8.93 -1.61
C ARG A 232 14.32 -9.94 -2.75
N LEU A 233 13.28 -10.01 -3.59
CA LEU A 233 13.23 -10.93 -4.73
C LEU A 233 14.30 -10.59 -5.78
N LEU A 234 14.47 -9.30 -6.10
CA LEU A 234 15.53 -8.87 -7.04
C LEU A 234 16.92 -9.20 -6.51
N LEU A 235 17.23 -8.87 -5.25
CA LEU A 235 18.50 -9.15 -4.60
C LEU A 235 18.78 -10.66 -4.49
N ALA A 236 17.76 -11.48 -4.20
CA ALA A 236 17.89 -12.93 -4.10
C ALA A 236 17.99 -13.63 -5.46
N SER A 237 17.68 -12.93 -6.56
CA SER A 237 17.80 -13.45 -7.93
C SER A 237 19.20 -13.19 -8.48
N ASP A 238 20.20 -13.88 -7.91
CA ASP A 238 21.63 -13.64 -8.08
C ASP A 238 22.35 -14.67 -8.96
N ARG A 239 21.61 -15.50 -9.70
CA ARG A 239 22.17 -16.60 -10.48
C ARG A 239 23.01 -16.14 -11.69
N ILE A 240 22.61 -15.08 -12.36
CA ILE A 240 23.30 -14.50 -13.51
C ILE A 240 24.02 -13.22 -13.08
N GLU A 241 23.31 -12.29 -12.45
CA GLU A 241 23.88 -11.06 -11.88
C GLU A 241 24.18 -11.28 -10.39
N GLN A 242 25.44 -11.43 -10.00
CA GLN A 242 25.88 -11.77 -8.63
C GLN A 242 25.33 -10.84 -7.53
N HIS A 243 24.98 -9.60 -7.88
CA HIS A 243 24.43 -8.61 -6.96
C HIS A 243 22.89 -8.51 -7.01
N GLY A 244 22.25 -9.42 -7.77
CA GLY A 244 20.80 -9.43 -7.99
C GLY A 244 20.36 -8.72 -9.25
N VAL A 245 19.18 -9.12 -9.74
CA VAL A 245 18.60 -8.63 -11.00
C VAL A 245 18.35 -7.12 -10.95
N GLY A 246 18.85 -6.39 -11.95
CA GLY A 246 18.70 -4.94 -12.07
C GLY A 246 19.49 -4.14 -11.02
N ASN A 247 20.47 -4.75 -10.35
CA ASN A 247 21.23 -4.13 -9.26
C ASN A 247 22.67 -3.76 -9.63
N LYS A 248 22.92 -3.46 -10.88
CA LYS A 248 24.25 -3.10 -11.42
C LYS A 248 24.95 -1.98 -10.64
N HIS A 249 24.20 -1.03 -10.08
CA HIS A 249 24.72 0.14 -9.38
C HIS A 249 24.48 0.11 -7.87
N ASP A 250 24.19 -1.07 -7.27
CA ASP A 250 23.87 -1.25 -5.85
C ASP A 250 22.72 -0.33 -5.37
N LEU A 251 21.66 -0.19 -6.19
CA LEU A 251 20.52 0.66 -5.89
C LEU A 251 19.30 -0.10 -5.38
N VAL A 252 19.18 -1.39 -5.72
CA VAL A 252 18.07 -2.22 -5.22
C VAL A 252 18.15 -2.34 -3.70
N GLY A 253 17.05 -2.01 -3.05
CA GLY A 253 16.93 -1.99 -1.61
C GLY A 253 17.32 -0.67 -0.94
N ARG A 254 18.06 0.24 -1.62
CA ARG A 254 18.37 1.58 -1.07
C ARG A 254 17.14 2.48 -1.05
N TYR A 255 17.23 3.58 -0.28
CA TYR A 255 16.17 4.58 -0.13
C TYR A 255 14.87 3.98 0.42
N PHE A 256 14.99 3.01 1.31
CA PHE A 256 13.83 2.46 2.01
C PHE A 256 13.16 3.55 2.84
N GLN A 257 11.91 3.83 2.55
CA GLN A 257 11.08 4.84 3.19
C GLN A 257 9.82 4.18 3.78
N ASP A 258 9.35 4.75 4.88
CA ASP A 258 7.99 4.63 5.37
C ASP A 258 7.47 6.05 5.69
N HIS A 259 6.23 6.22 6.07
CA HIS A 259 5.83 7.47 6.72
C HIS A 259 6.20 7.40 8.19
N VAL A 260 6.82 8.47 8.69
CA VAL A 260 7.04 8.62 10.13
C VAL A 260 5.73 9.01 10.76
N HIS A 261 5.18 8.13 11.58
CA HIS A 261 3.95 8.36 12.31
C HIS A 261 4.25 8.95 13.68
N ILE A 262 3.64 10.08 13.99
CA ILE A 262 3.89 10.84 15.21
C ILE A 262 2.56 11.07 15.92
N TRP A 263 2.51 10.70 17.18
CA TRP A 263 1.41 10.99 18.07
C TRP A 263 1.75 12.20 18.93
N TYR A 264 0.99 13.28 18.77
CA TYR A 264 1.09 14.44 19.63
C TYR A 264 0.05 14.33 20.73
N ASP A 265 0.42 14.69 21.94
CA ASP A 265 -0.44 14.61 23.12
C ASP A 265 -1.69 15.46 23.02
N ASP A 266 -2.49 15.40 24.09
CA ASP A 266 -3.82 15.93 24.16
C ASP A 266 -3.94 17.39 23.70
N VAL A 267 -4.82 17.57 22.76
CA VAL A 267 -5.40 18.88 22.44
C VAL A 267 -6.36 19.26 23.57
N VAL A 268 -6.08 20.33 24.29
CA VAL A 268 -7.04 20.92 25.22
C VAL A 268 -8.03 21.75 24.40
N ALA A 269 -9.12 21.14 24.01
CA ALA A 269 -10.14 21.78 23.17
C ALA A 269 -10.91 22.84 23.94
N THR A 270 -10.99 24.07 23.42
CA THR A 270 -11.87 25.12 23.98
C THR A 270 -13.34 24.69 23.94
N ASN A 271 -13.77 24.06 22.86
CA ASN A 271 -15.08 23.46 22.71
C ASN A 271 -14.97 22.14 21.94
N ARG A 272 -15.01 21.02 22.68
CA ARG A 272 -14.90 19.69 22.10
C ARG A 272 -15.94 19.40 21.02
N LYS A 273 -17.19 19.80 21.22
CA LYS A 273 -18.26 19.59 20.24
C LYS A 273 -18.01 20.35 18.94
N HIS A 274 -17.47 21.57 19.05
CA HIS A 274 -17.08 22.35 17.87
C HIS A 274 -15.94 21.67 17.13
N LEU A 275 -14.88 21.25 17.85
CA LEU A 275 -13.74 20.52 17.27
C LEU A 275 -14.20 19.21 16.61
N GLN A 276 -15.11 18.47 17.26
CA GLN A 276 -15.72 17.28 16.70
C GLN A 276 -16.42 17.56 15.37
N ASN A 277 -17.20 18.63 15.29
CA ASN A 277 -17.91 19.00 14.06
C ASN A 277 -16.96 19.35 12.90
N LEU A 278 -15.77 19.87 13.18
CA LEU A 278 -14.78 20.22 12.16
C LEU A 278 -13.99 19.00 11.66
N TYR A 279 -13.60 18.09 12.55
CA TYR A 279 -12.60 17.06 12.24
C TYR A 279 -13.13 15.62 12.22
N GLU A 280 -14.38 15.41 12.65
CA GLU A 280 -14.98 14.07 12.57
C GLU A 280 -15.22 13.67 11.12
N SER A 281 -14.97 12.38 10.81
CA SER A 281 -15.31 11.84 9.49
C SER A 281 -16.80 12.00 9.17
N PHE A 282 -17.11 12.26 7.91
CA PHE A 282 -18.48 12.45 7.43
C PHE A 282 -18.74 11.63 6.15
N PHE A 283 -20.02 11.53 5.79
CA PHE A 283 -20.45 10.72 4.65
C PHE A 283 -21.23 11.58 3.65
N ILE A 284 -20.84 11.49 2.38
CA ILE A 284 -21.58 12.08 1.25
C ILE A 284 -21.96 10.92 0.33
N ARG A 285 -23.27 10.72 0.09
CA ARG A 285 -23.81 9.62 -0.73
C ARG A 285 -23.21 8.24 -0.37
N GLY A 286 -23.08 7.98 0.93
CA GLY A 286 -22.54 6.72 1.46
C GLY A 286 -21.01 6.56 1.36
N ARG A 287 -20.28 7.56 0.88
CA ARG A 287 -18.80 7.57 0.83
C ARG A 287 -18.23 8.32 2.02
N LYS A 288 -17.24 7.74 2.69
CA LYS A 288 -16.61 8.30 3.87
C LYS A 288 -15.47 9.23 3.48
N TYR A 289 -15.44 10.41 4.11
CA TYR A 289 -14.39 11.41 4.03
C TYR A 289 -13.87 11.72 5.44
N ALA A 290 -12.57 11.96 5.57
CA ALA A 290 -11.96 12.36 6.82
C ALA A 290 -11.05 13.58 6.59
N PRO A 291 -11.31 14.70 7.31
CA PRO A 291 -10.48 15.88 7.20
C PRO A 291 -9.05 15.62 7.68
N VAL A 292 -8.08 16.15 6.96
CA VAL A 292 -6.66 16.15 7.33
C VAL A 292 -6.12 17.58 7.26
N ILE A 293 -5.21 17.92 8.15
CA ILE A 293 -4.53 19.21 8.21
C ILE A 293 -3.14 19.04 7.61
N ALA A 294 -2.86 19.71 6.52
CA ALA A 294 -1.56 19.64 5.85
C ALA A 294 -0.77 20.92 6.04
N LEU A 295 0.57 20.78 6.12
CA LEU A 295 1.47 21.92 6.16
C LEU A 295 1.49 22.63 4.81
N GLY A 296 1.38 23.97 4.79
CA GLY A 296 1.35 24.78 3.58
C GLY A 296 2.66 24.68 2.79
N GLU A 297 2.54 24.56 1.47
CA GLU A 297 3.71 24.43 0.56
C GLU A 297 4.66 25.62 0.68
N ARG A 298 4.11 26.83 0.86
CA ARG A 298 4.90 28.05 1.08
C ARG A 298 5.75 27.94 2.34
N LEU A 299 5.19 27.53 3.47
CA LEU A 299 5.92 27.35 4.73
C LEU A 299 6.95 26.23 4.62
N GLN A 300 6.62 25.14 3.91
CA GLN A 300 7.59 24.07 3.63
C GLN A 300 8.80 24.59 2.88
N ALA A 301 8.61 25.44 1.85
CA ALA A 301 9.71 26.02 1.07
C ALA A 301 10.51 27.04 1.88
N GLU A 302 9.86 27.94 2.60
CA GLU A 302 10.49 28.99 3.42
C GLU A 302 11.36 28.41 4.54
N LYS A 303 10.88 27.34 5.18
CA LYS A 303 11.59 26.70 6.31
C LYS A 303 12.34 25.42 5.91
N GLN A 304 12.33 25.05 4.63
CA GLN A 304 12.99 23.85 4.10
C GLN A 304 12.55 22.57 4.85
N LEU A 305 11.24 22.32 4.85
CA LEU A 305 10.59 21.20 5.55
C LEU A 305 10.10 20.13 4.57
N LEU A 306 9.83 18.95 5.12
CA LEU A 306 9.17 17.85 4.42
C LEU A 306 7.66 18.07 4.37
N ARG A 307 7.01 17.22 3.58
CA ARG A 307 5.54 17.10 3.60
C ARG A 307 5.10 16.46 4.91
N ILE A 308 4.10 17.02 5.58
CA ILE A 308 3.48 16.45 6.76
C ILE A 308 2.00 16.79 6.79
N GLN A 309 1.20 15.82 7.20
CA GLN A 309 -0.24 16.01 7.41
C GLN A 309 -0.70 15.27 8.66
N GLY A 310 -1.72 15.80 9.31
CA GLY A 310 -2.25 15.20 10.53
C GLY A 310 -3.77 15.14 10.56
N THR A 311 -4.27 14.25 11.40
CA THR A 311 -5.69 14.06 11.67
C THR A 311 -5.96 14.27 13.14
N VAL A 312 -6.97 15.06 13.46
CA VAL A 312 -7.46 15.19 14.84
C VAL A 312 -8.27 13.93 15.18
N ILE A 313 -7.75 13.16 16.13
CA ILE A 313 -8.36 11.92 16.59
C ILE A 313 -9.13 12.17 17.88
N LEU A 314 -10.42 11.94 17.81
CA LEU A 314 -11.29 11.94 18.96
C LEU A 314 -11.29 10.53 19.54
N TRP A 315 -10.46 10.32 20.56
CA TRP A 315 -10.27 9.01 21.15
C TRP A 315 -11.55 8.50 21.80
N MET A 316 -11.78 7.22 21.68
CA MET A 316 -12.90 6.52 22.27
C MET A 316 -12.38 5.64 23.39
N GLU A 317 -12.82 5.92 24.62
CA GLU A 317 -12.46 5.08 25.76
C GLU A 317 -12.93 3.64 25.52
N PRO A 318 -12.09 2.64 25.86
CA PRO A 318 -12.41 1.23 25.66
C PRO A 318 -13.74 0.78 26.31
N ASP A 319 -14.06 1.37 27.46
CA ASP A 319 -15.26 1.05 28.24
C ASP A 319 -16.48 1.90 27.89
N SER A 320 -16.40 2.71 26.83
CA SER A 320 -17.56 3.51 26.38
C SER A 320 -18.66 2.62 25.80
N SER A 321 -19.92 3.06 25.91
CA SER A 321 -21.09 2.41 25.30
C SER A 321 -20.90 2.16 23.80
N VAL A 322 -20.23 3.08 23.11
CA VAL A 322 -19.93 2.97 21.69
C VAL A 322 -18.88 1.90 21.39
N ALA A 323 -17.84 1.80 22.20
CA ALA A 323 -16.83 0.75 22.08
C ALA A 323 -17.48 -0.63 22.26
N ALA A 324 -18.34 -0.76 23.27
CA ALA A 324 -19.10 -1.98 23.53
C ALA A 324 -19.98 -2.38 22.33
N VAL A 325 -20.76 -1.45 21.75
CA VAL A 325 -21.58 -1.73 20.56
C VAL A 325 -20.72 -2.16 19.39
N LYS A 326 -19.60 -1.46 19.12
CA LYS A 326 -18.68 -1.84 18.03
C LYS A 326 -18.07 -3.24 18.24
N THR A 327 -17.74 -3.59 19.48
CA THR A 327 -17.19 -4.92 19.83
C THR A 327 -18.23 -6.00 19.61
N LEU A 328 -19.47 -5.81 20.09
CA LEU A 328 -20.58 -6.74 19.87
C LEU A 328 -20.88 -6.91 18.37
N PHE A 329 -20.91 -5.82 17.61
CA PHE A 329 -21.15 -5.88 16.16
C PHE A 329 -20.04 -6.66 15.42
N ARG A 330 -18.76 -6.46 15.81
CA ARG A 330 -17.64 -7.23 15.25
C ARG A 330 -17.72 -8.70 15.60
N ALA A 331 -18.10 -9.04 16.85
CA ALA A 331 -18.27 -10.41 17.31
C ALA A 331 -19.36 -11.14 16.51
N VAL A 332 -20.52 -10.51 16.31
CA VAL A 332 -21.61 -11.05 15.49
C VAL A 332 -21.15 -11.26 14.03
N ARG A 333 -20.50 -10.26 13.45
CA ARG A 333 -20.01 -10.35 12.06
C ARG A 333 -18.89 -11.38 11.88
N GLY A 334 -18.02 -11.53 12.91
CA GLY A 334 -16.92 -12.49 12.94
C GLY A 334 -17.34 -13.90 13.36
N LYS A 335 -18.64 -14.12 13.70
CA LYS A 335 -19.17 -15.38 14.23
C LYS A 335 -18.42 -15.88 15.48
N THR A 336 -17.82 -14.96 16.24
CA THR A 336 -17.08 -15.24 17.48
C THR A 336 -17.81 -14.55 18.64
N LEU A 337 -18.61 -15.30 19.38
CA LEU A 337 -19.32 -14.75 20.53
C LEU A 337 -18.35 -14.51 21.70
N PRO A 338 -18.42 -13.35 22.38
CA PRO A 338 -17.67 -13.09 23.60
C PRO A 338 -18.04 -14.09 24.71
N ARG A 339 -17.11 -14.34 25.64
CA ARG A 339 -17.40 -15.17 26.83
C ARG A 339 -18.51 -14.51 27.67
N LEU A 340 -19.27 -15.32 28.43
CA LEU A 340 -20.44 -14.84 29.15
C LEU A 340 -20.18 -13.65 30.09
N GLY A 341 -19.01 -13.65 30.77
CA GLY A 341 -18.57 -12.51 31.61
C GLY A 341 -18.29 -11.25 30.82
N GLU A 342 -17.61 -11.38 29.70
CA GLU A 342 -17.30 -10.27 28.75
C GLU A 342 -18.59 -9.72 28.11
N LEU A 343 -19.51 -10.62 27.73
CA LEU A 343 -20.81 -10.22 27.19
C LEU A 343 -21.63 -9.40 28.22
N ARG A 344 -21.64 -9.81 29.50
CA ARG A 344 -22.30 -9.05 30.58
C ARG A 344 -21.67 -7.67 30.75
N HIS A 345 -20.35 -7.59 30.75
CA HIS A 345 -19.62 -6.31 30.83
C HIS A 345 -19.94 -5.39 29.63
N LEU A 346 -19.90 -5.91 28.41
CA LEU A 346 -20.24 -5.16 27.21
C LEU A 346 -21.69 -4.67 27.22
N LEU A 347 -22.66 -5.52 27.63
CA LEU A 347 -24.06 -5.12 27.76
C LEU A 347 -24.25 -4.08 28.88
N GLY A 348 -23.52 -4.20 29.99
CA GLY A 348 -23.50 -3.18 31.05
C GLY A 348 -23.03 -1.81 30.52
N ASN A 349 -21.94 -1.79 29.75
CA ASN A 349 -21.42 -0.56 29.13
C ASN A 349 -22.41 0.02 28.10
N VAL A 350 -23.11 -0.80 27.32
CA VAL A 350 -24.17 -0.35 26.39
C VAL A 350 -25.30 0.36 27.13
N LEU A 351 -25.68 -0.16 28.29
CA LEU A 351 -26.78 0.38 29.11
C LEU A 351 -26.35 1.58 29.99
N ALA A 352 -25.05 1.81 30.16
CA ALA A 352 -24.52 2.85 31.04
C ALA A 352 -24.84 4.28 30.54
N ASP A 353 -24.86 4.51 29.22
CA ASP A 353 -25.21 5.82 28.62
C ASP A 353 -26.06 5.65 27.34
N PRO A 354 -27.36 5.36 27.49
CA PRO A 354 -28.28 5.26 26.34
C PRO A 354 -28.39 6.58 25.56
N GLY A 355 -28.25 7.71 26.25
CA GLY A 355 -28.31 9.05 25.63
C GLY A 355 -27.14 9.32 24.69
N GLU A 356 -25.95 8.79 25.01
CA GLU A 356 -24.80 8.85 24.12
C GLU A 356 -25.07 8.03 22.85
N LEU A 357 -25.58 6.80 23.00
CA LEU A 357 -25.89 5.94 21.86
C LEU A 357 -26.93 6.54 20.93
N LEU A 358 -28.02 7.08 21.48
CA LEU A 358 -29.04 7.78 20.69
C LEU A 358 -28.47 8.99 19.97
N GLY A 359 -27.60 9.77 20.64
CA GLY A 359 -26.89 10.90 20.04
C GLY A 359 -26.00 10.48 18.89
N LEU A 360 -25.29 9.37 19.01
CA LEU A 360 -24.43 8.83 17.95
C LEU A 360 -25.23 8.26 16.79
N MET A 361 -26.33 7.54 17.07
CA MET A 361 -27.26 7.09 16.03
C MET A 361 -27.83 8.28 15.25
N TYR A 362 -28.25 9.34 15.92
CA TYR A 362 -28.69 10.56 15.26
C TYR A 362 -27.59 11.16 14.37
N ARG A 363 -26.36 11.28 14.90
CA ARG A 363 -25.24 11.79 14.11
C ARG A 363 -24.95 10.93 12.87
N TYR A 364 -24.98 9.63 13.02
CA TYR A 364 -24.70 8.70 11.92
C TYR A 364 -25.85 8.66 10.89
N CYS A 365 -27.08 8.45 11.35
CA CYS A 365 -28.24 8.24 10.47
C CYS A 365 -28.74 9.53 9.84
N ILE A 366 -28.76 10.64 10.59
CA ILE A 366 -29.35 11.92 10.15
C ILE A 366 -28.27 12.88 9.68
N GLN A 367 -27.26 13.15 10.52
CA GLN A 367 -26.22 14.12 10.19
C GLN A 367 -25.15 13.57 9.25
N LYS A 368 -25.15 12.26 8.99
CA LYS A 368 -24.13 11.59 8.15
C LYS A 368 -22.70 11.80 8.64
N ARG A 369 -22.51 11.74 9.97
CA ARG A 369 -21.23 11.83 10.68
C ARG A 369 -20.84 10.50 11.25
N ALA A 370 -19.53 10.23 11.42
CA ALA A 370 -19.05 8.97 11.96
C ALA A 370 -19.54 8.68 13.40
N GLY A 371 -19.81 9.73 14.17
CA GLY A 371 -20.22 9.65 15.57
C GLY A 371 -19.06 9.24 16.46
N THR A 372 -18.53 10.19 17.23
CA THR A 372 -17.52 9.93 18.26
C THR A 372 -18.10 10.24 19.63
N PRO A 373 -17.65 9.55 20.70
CA PRO A 373 -18.14 9.77 22.04
C PRO A 373 -17.95 11.21 22.52
N LYS A 374 -18.84 11.66 23.39
CA LYS A 374 -18.77 13.00 24.00
C LYS A 374 -17.57 13.15 24.93
N ARG A 375 -17.11 12.07 25.53
CA ARG A 375 -15.99 12.02 26.47
C ARG A 375 -14.78 11.34 25.82
N GLY A 376 -13.60 11.53 26.38
CA GLY A 376 -12.35 10.95 25.93
C GLY A 376 -11.34 12.01 25.49
N ARG A 377 -10.12 11.59 25.22
CA ARG A 377 -8.99 12.46 24.86
C ARG A 377 -9.06 12.89 23.39
N VAL A 378 -8.41 13.98 23.05
CA VAL A 378 -8.27 14.45 21.66
C VAL A 378 -6.79 14.50 21.34
N TYR A 379 -6.37 13.75 20.34
CA TYR A 379 -4.99 13.71 19.87
C TYR A 379 -4.86 14.32 18.48
N LEU A 380 -3.66 14.70 18.14
CA LEU A 380 -3.27 14.88 16.76
C LEU A 380 -2.31 13.74 16.39
N ALA A 381 -2.66 12.99 15.36
CA ALA A 381 -1.74 12.02 14.76
C ALA A 381 -1.30 12.54 13.40
N ALA A 382 0.02 12.55 13.14
CA ALA A 382 0.55 13.03 11.89
C ALA A 382 1.39 11.99 11.16
N LEU A 383 1.38 12.07 9.84
CA LEU A 383 2.22 11.32 8.93
C LEU A 383 3.21 12.29 8.29
N CYS A 384 4.48 12.09 8.57
CA CYS A 384 5.56 12.86 7.97
C CYS A 384 6.20 12.07 6.83
N GLU A 385 6.48 12.74 5.74
CA GLU A 385 7.35 12.24 4.68
C GLU A 385 8.72 11.90 5.23
N MET A 386 9.37 10.87 4.69
CA MET A 386 10.78 10.62 4.90
C MET A 386 11.62 11.23 3.78
N ALA A 387 12.69 11.89 4.13
CA ALA A 387 13.73 12.28 3.17
C ALA A 387 14.40 11.01 2.60
N PRO A 388 14.58 10.90 1.28
CA PRO A 388 15.25 9.75 0.69
C PRO A 388 16.70 9.65 1.15
N ASP A 389 17.04 8.62 1.95
CA ASP A 389 18.39 8.31 2.41
C ASP A 389 18.87 6.99 1.78
N PRO A 390 20.00 6.99 1.02
CA PRO A 390 20.55 5.78 0.42
C PRO A 390 21.02 4.75 1.48
N ASN A 391 21.23 5.15 2.73
CA ASN A 391 21.65 4.25 3.80
C ASN A 391 20.46 3.64 4.57
N SER A 392 19.25 4.22 4.45
CA SER A 392 18.03 3.53 4.84
C SER A 392 17.72 2.49 3.78
N ARG A 393 17.96 1.18 4.07
CA ARG A 393 18.01 0.19 3.01
C ARG A 393 17.62 -1.23 3.43
N ILE A 394 17.24 -2.00 2.45
CA ILE A 394 17.04 -3.44 2.52
C ILE A 394 18.23 -4.14 1.89
N THR A 395 18.79 -5.10 2.60
CA THR A 395 19.79 -6.05 2.10
C THR A 395 19.32 -7.47 2.39
N LEU A 396 20.14 -8.47 2.10
CA LEU A 396 19.85 -9.85 2.45
C LEU A 396 20.60 -10.25 3.72
N SER A 397 19.90 -10.90 4.65
CA SER A 397 20.47 -11.52 5.85
C SER A 397 21.18 -12.84 5.49
N GLU A 398 22.05 -13.31 6.36
CA GLU A 398 22.63 -14.66 6.26
C GLU A 398 21.61 -15.76 6.59
N THR A 399 20.55 -15.43 7.35
CA THR A 399 19.47 -16.36 7.66
C THR A 399 18.54 -16.58 6.48
N ARG A 400 18.02 -17.81 6.38
CA ARG A 400 17.12 -18.19 5.28
C ARG A 400 15.72 -18.53 5.81
N ASP A 401 14.74 -18.35 4.95
CA ASP A 401 13.37 -18.77 5.19
C ASP A 401 13.18 -20.28 4.86
N GLN A 402 11.96 -20.77 5.03
CA GLN A 402 11.60 -22.17 4.77
C GLN A 402 11.73 -22.58 3.29
N LEU A 403 11.80 -21.62 2.36
CA LEU A 403 12.04 -21.87 0.94
C LEU A 403 13.54 -21.85 0.59
N GLY A 404 14.41 -21.60 1.57
CA GLY A 404 15.86 -21.49 1.39
C GLY A 404 16.32 -20.12 0.85
N ILE A 405 15.43 -19.12 0.79
CA ILE A 405 15.76 -17.77 0.32
C ILE A 405 16.28 -16.94 1.51
N ARG A 406 17.35 -16.17 1.31
CA ARG A 406 17.86 -15.26 2.32
C ARG A 406 16.77 -14.27 2.74
N ARG A 407 16.61 -14.03 4.07
CA ARG A 407 15.63 -13.10 4.62
C ARG A 407 16.02 -11.66 4.31
N ALA A 408 15.06 -10.75 4.34
CA ALA A 408 15.36 -9.33 4.27
C ALA A 408 16.06 -8.89 5.56
N ARG A 409 17.12 -8.06 5.41
CA ARG A 409 17.78 -7.33 6.49
C ARG A 409 17.52 -5.84 6.28
N ILE A 410 16.88 -5.20 7.24
CA ILE A 410 16.27 -3.89 7.11
C ILE A 410 16.95 -2.91 8.05
N ASP A 411 17.56 -1.88 7.47
CA ASP A 411 18.15 -0.73 8.16
C ASP A 411 17.27 0.50 7.89
N TRP A 412 16.28 0.72 8.74
CA TRP A 412 15.39 1.88 8.65
C TRP A 412 15.96 3.04 9.45
N ARG A 413 16.06 4.21 8.81
CA ARG A 413 16.68 5.41 9.39
C ARG A 413 15.77 6.61 9.23
N VAL A 414 15.61 7.38 10.29
CA VAL A 414 14.87 8.66 10.32
C VAL A 414 15.84 9.76 10.73
N GLY A 415 15.81 10.90 10.07
CA GLY A 415 16.82 11.94 10.21
C GLY A 415 16.33 13.25 10.83
N GLU A 416 17.20 14.23 10.77
CA GLU A 416 17.00 15.59 11.31
C GLU A 416 15.87 16.34 10.59
N LEU A 417 15.70 16.10 9.29
CA LEU A 417 14.72 16.83 8.49
C LEU A 417 13.29 16.44 8.88
N GLU A 418 13.04 15.16 9.19
CA GLU A 418 11.77 14.67 9.73
C GLU A 418 11.49 15.28 11.10
N ARG A 419 12.49 15.30 11.98
CA ARG A 419 12.39 15.87 13.33
C ARG A 419 12.01 17.36 13.28
N ARG A 420 12.74 18.16 12.49
CA ARG A 420 12.45 19.58 12.29
C ARG A 420 11.05 19.81 11.74
N THR A 421 10.66 19.00 10.78
CA THR A 421 9.32 19.08 10.16
C THR A 421 8.23 18.80 11.19
N ALA A 422 8.39 17.75 12.00
CA ALA A 422 7.44 17.39 13.05
C ALA A 422 7.32 18.49 14.11
N SER A 423 8.46 19.05 14.56
CA SER A 423 8.48 20.14 15.55
C SER A 423 7.81 21.40 15.03
N GLU A 424 8.13 21.83 13.81
CA GLU A 424 7.53 23.02 13.20
C GLU A 424 6.03 22.83 12.92
N TYR A 425 5.62 21.64 12.50
CA TYR A 425 4.22 21.34 12.23
C TYR A 425 3.36 21.52 13.48
N ILE A 426 3.75 20.93 14.62
CA ILE A 426 2.96 21.06 15.85
C ILE A 426 2.96 22.50 16.40
N ARG A 427 4.09 23.24 16.28
CA ARG A 427 4.13 24.67 16.64
C ARG A 427 3.17 25.49 15.79
N THR A 428 3.10 25.21 14.49
CA THR A 428 2.20 25.88 13.56
C THR A 428 0.74 25.55 13.88
N ILE A 429 0.43 24.27 14.16
CA ILE A 429 -0.92 23.86 14.61
C ILE A 429 -1.32 24.56 15.91
N ALA A 430 -0.43 24.56 16.91
CA ALA A 430 -0.70 25.20 18.20
C ALA A 430 -1.00 26.70 18.04
N SER A 431 -0.21 27.40 17.21
CA SER A 431 -0.40 28.82 16.91
C SER A 431 -1.75 29.08 16.23
N GLU A 432 -2.11 28.32 15.19
CA GLU A 432 -3.34 28.49 14.44
C GLU A 432 -4.58 28.08 15.24
N PHE A 433 -4.49 27.02 16.07
CA PHE A 433 -5.57 26.61 16.97
C PHE A 433 -5.84 27.68 18.03
N GLY A 434 -4.78 28.27 18.60
CA GLY A 434 -4.91 29.41 19.52
C GLY A 434 -5.55 30.63 18.85
N ARG A 435 -5.07 31.01 17.66
CA ARG A 435 -5.63 32.14 16.87
C ARG A 435 -7.12 31.97 16.55
N LEU A 436 -7.53 30.74 16.24
CA LEU A 436 -8.92 30.41 15.89
C LEU A 436 -9.80 30.07 17.11
N GLY A 437 -9.24 30.08 18.32
CA GLY A 437 -9.98 29.72 19.54
C GLY A 437 -10.43 28.24 19.57
N LEU A 438 -9.74 27.35 18.86
CA LEU A 438 -10.10 25.92 18.76
C LEU A 438 -9.60 25.15 19.99
N GLY A 439 -8.45 25.54 20.53
CA GLY A 439 -7.83 24.87 21.67
C GLY A 439 -6.37 25.27 21.85
N SER A 440 -5.70 24.59 22.78
CA SER A 440 -4.27 24.73 23.03
C SER A 440 -3.60 23.37 23.05
N TYR A 441 -2.28 23.36 22.83
CA TYR A 441 -1.40 22.20 22.96
C TYR A 441 -0.44 22.43 24.11
N ASP A 442 -0.12 21.36 24.86
CA ASP A 442 1.00 21.41 25.80
C ASP A 442 2.31 21.30 25.01
N LEU A 443 3.02 22.44 24.94
CA LEU A 443 4.29 22.53 24.22
C LEU A 443 5.46 21.82 24.92
N LYS A 444 5.27 21.21 26.12
CA LYS A 444 6.31 20.42 26.77
C LYS A 444 6.74 19.22 25.92
N GLN A 445 5.82 18.60 25.18
CA GLN A 445 6.17 17.57 24.22
C GLN A 445 6.95 18.10 23.02
N VAL A 446 6.75 19.35 22.64
CA VAL A 446 7.54 19.96 21.57
C VAL A 446 9.01 20.03 21.95
N ALA A 447 9.31 20.24 23.23
CA ALA A 447 10.67 20.16 23.73
C ALA A 447 11.30 18.75 23.59
N LEU A 448 10.50 17.69 23.67
CA LEU A 448 10.95 16.32 23.40
C LEU A 448 11.28 16.10 21.90
N LEU A 449 10.56 16.78 21.00
CA LEU A 449 10.88 16.75 19.58
C LEU A 449 12.19 17.49 19.25
N ASP A 450 12.62 18.42 20.07
CA ASP A 450 13.89 19.12 19.93
C ASP A 450 15.08 18.31 20.47
N ASP A 451 14.83 17.25 21.25
CA ASP A 451 15.81 16.28 21.73
C ASP A 451 15.95 15.11 20.75
N GLU A 452 17.15 14.91 20.19
CA GLU A 452 17.40 13.86 19.18
C GLU A 452 17.13 12.44 19.69
N THR A 453 17.37 12.19 20.98
CA THR A 453 17.17 10.87 21.58
C THR A 453 15.68 10.59 21.84
N ALA A 454 14.96 11.57 22.39
CA ALA A 454 13.54 11.46 22.66
C ALA A 454 12.71 11.38 21.37
N TRP A 455 13.11 12.12 20.33
CA TRP A 455 12.49 12.11 19.01
C TRP A 455 12.40 10.69 18.44
N VAL A 456 13.51 9.95 18.44
CA VAL A 456 13.57 8.59 17.89
C VAL A 456 12.57 7.64 18.56
N GLN A 457 12.28 7.85 19.85
CA GLN A 457 11.29 7.05 20.58
C GLN A 457 9.83 7.43 20.22
N MET A 458 9.61 8.65 19.74
CA MET A 458 8.28 9.12 19.32
C MET A 458 7.98 8.76 17.86
N ALA A 459 9.00 8.56 17.03
CA ALA A 459 8.88 8.21 15.63
C ALA A 459 8.54 6.72 15.48
N THR A 460 7.37 6.41 14.91
CA THR A 460 6.96 5.03 14.61
C THR A 460 6.71 4.86 13.13
N ASP A 461 6.76 3.61 12.67
CA ASP A 461 6.40 3.25 11.29
C ASP A 461 4.88 3.30 11.06
N ASN A 462 4.49 3.38 9.79
CA ASN A 462 3.07 3.39 9.38
C ASN A 462 2.71 2.31 8.35
N ASN A 463 3.53 1.28 8.19
CA ASN A 463 3.33 0.17 7.24
C ASN A 463 3.30 0.61 5.76
N HIS A 464 3.89 1.73 5.41
CA HIS A 464 3.93 2.30 4.06
C HIS A 464 5.31 2.12 3.42
N HIS A 465 5.74 0.88 3.21
CA HIS A 465 7.06 0.53 2.69
C HIS A 465 7.24 1.01 1.24
N MET A 466 8.22 1.89 0.98
CA MET A 466 8.42 2.57 -0.30
C MET A 466 9.91 2.70 -0.68
N GLY A 467 10.19 3.08 -1.93
CA GLY A 467 11.48 3.64 -2.38
C GLY A 467 12.55 2.63 -2.78
N THR A 468 12.44 1.37 -2.43
CA THR A 468 13.49 0.34 -2.53
C THR A 468 13.89 -0.06 -3.94
N THR A 469 13.14 0.35 -4.94
CA THR A 469 13.44 0.23 -6.37
C THR A 469 13.06 1.52 -7.08
N ARG A 470 13.48 2.65 -6.50
CA ARG A 470 13.06 4.00 -6.85
C ARG A 470 13.15 4.30 -8.35
N MET A 471 12.21 5.10 -8.82
CA MET A 471 12.14 5.59 -10.19
C MET A 471 13.12 6.74 -10.41
N HIS A 472 13.86 6.70 -11.52
CA HIS A 472 14.71 7.81 -11.97
C HIS A 472 15.01 7.65 -13.46
N GLU A 473 15.31 8.73 -14.18
CA GLU A 473 15.67 8.68 -15.60
C GLU A 473 17.01 7.97 -15.85
N SER A 474 17.96 8.12 -14.94
CA SER A 474 19.29 7.48 -15.01
C SER A 474 19.33 6.21 -14.18
N ASP A 475 19.88 5.13 -14.77
CA ASP A 475 20.17 3.85 -14.12
C ASP A 475 21.17 3.95 -12.95
N LYS A 476 21.96 5.04 -12.91
CA LYS A 476 22.89 5.33 -11.81
C LYS A 476 22.22 5.92 -10.57
N LEU A 477 20.97 6.35 -10.68
CA LEU A 477 20.23 7.01 -9.59
C LEU A 477 18.86 6.36 -9.30
N GLY A 478 18.43 5.42 -10.12
CA GLY A 478 17.20 4.65 -9.92
C GLY A 478 17.28 3.24 -10.48
N VAL A 479 16.36 2.41 -10.03
CA VAL A 479 16.24 1.00 -10.46
C VAL A 479 15.28 0.87 -11.64
N VAL A 480 14.24 1.72 -11.68
CA VAL A 480 13.28 1.73 -12.78
C VAL A 480 13.22 3.09 -13.47
N ASP A 481 12.85 3.07 -14.75
CA ASP A 481 12.60 4.27 -15.55
C ASP A 481 11.23 4.91 -15.20
N SER A 482 10.90 6.01 -15.89
CA SER A 482 9.60 6.69 -15.74
C SER A 482 8.37 5.83 -16.08
N ASN A 483 8.54 4.67 -16.74
CA ASN A 483 7.48 3.70 -17.05
C ASN A 483 7.44 2.53 -16.07
N CYS A 484 8.17 2.60 -14.97
CA CYS A 484 8.35 1.50 -14.00
C CYS A 484 9.05 0.26 -14.60
N GLN A 485 9.73 0.37 -15.73
CA GLN A 485 10.55 -0.68 -16.32
C GLN A 485 11.92 -0.71 -15.65
N VAL A 486 12.41 -1.89 -15.28
CA VAL A 486 13.76 -2.05 -14.70
C VAL A 486 14.80 -1.68 -15.74
N HIS A 487 15.72 -0.78 -15.40
CA HIS A 487 16.76 -0.32 -16.29
C HIS A 487 17.60 -1.49 -16.83
N GLY A 488 17.80 -1.51 -18.15
CA GLY A 488 18.57 -2.55 -18.84
C GLY A 488 17.86 -3.88 -19.02
N ILE A 489 16.61 -4.05 -18.59
CA ILE A 489 15.83 -5.28 -18.76
C ILE A 489 14.55 -4.99 -19.53
N ASP A 490 14.43 -5.53 -20.74
CA ASP A 490 13.40 -5.13 -21.71
C ASP A 490 11.98 -5.50 -21.31
N ASN A 491 11.79 -6.54 -20.48
CA ASN A 491 10.49 -7.12 -20.20
C ASN A 491 10.15 -7.24 -18.70
N LEU A 492 10.85 -6.50 -17.83
CA LEU A 492 10.61 -6.52 -16.38
C LEU A 492 10.14 -5.17 -15.88
N TYR A 493 9.00 -5.15 -15.20
CA TYR A 493 8.35 -3.97 -14.63
C TYR A 493 8.10 -4.14 -13.13
N ILE A 494 8.00 -3.02 -12.39
CA ILE A 494 7.66 -3.04 -10.97
C ILE A 494 6.40 -2.23 -10.73
N GLY A 495 5.33 -2.87 -10.26
CA GLY A 495 4.05 -2.27 -9.89
C GLY A 495 3.87 -2.24 -8.38
N SER A 496 4.53 -1.32 -7.69
CA SER A 496 4.41 -1.17 -6.22
C SER A 496 4.95 0.19 -5.75
N SER A 497 4.75 0.51 -4.47
CA SER A 497 5.37 1.67 -3.82
C SER A 497 6.91 1.62 -3.79
N ALA A 498 7.52 0.48 -4.06
CA ALA A 498 8.98 0.37 -4.18
C ALA A 498 9.57 1.36 -5.18
N VAL A 499 8.81 1.76 -6.22
CA VAL A 499 9.27 2.68 -7.26
C VAL A 499 9.21 4.17 -6.88
N PHE A 500 8.64 4.53 -5.73
CA PHE A 500 8.49 5.93 -5.32
C PHE A 500 9.84 6.58 -5.02
N PRO A 501 10.21 7.69 -5.70
CA PRO A 501 11.43 8.44 -5.35
C PRO A 501 11.32 9.19 -4.04
N SER A 502 10.13 9.70 -3.73
CA SER A 502 9.78 10.37 -2.47
C SER A 502 8.41 9.90 -2.00
N SER A 503 8.25 9.80 -0.68
CA SER A 503 7.06 9.20 -0.06
C SER A 503 5.86 10.15 0.00
N ALA A 504 6.07 11.47 -0.07
CA ALA A 504 5.08 12.47 0.34
C ALA A 504 4.53 12.17 1.76
N SER A 505 3.34 12.65 2.12
CA SER A 505 2.66 12.30 3.38
C SER A 505 1.33 11.58 3.18
N SER A 506 1.01 11.24 1.93
CA SER A 506 -0.26 10.62 1.55
C SER A 506 -0.18 9.10 1.55
N HIS A 507 -1.29 8.42 1.87
CA HIS A 507 -1.35 6.96 1.81
C HIS A 507 -1.03 6.45 0.40
N PRO A 508 -0.03 5.57 0.20
CA PRO A 508 0.56 5.30 -1.12
C PRO A 508 -0.35 4.50 -2.06
N THR A 509 -1.35 3.77 -1.53
CA THR A 509 -2.11 2.76 -2.29
C THR A 509 -2.74 3.33 -3.55
N LEU A 510 -3.36 4.52 -3.50
CA LEU A 510 -4.02 5.11 -4.67
C LEU A 510 -3.02 5.39 -5.80
N THR A 511 -1.85 5.93 -5.48
CA THR A 511 -0.77 6.18 -6.44
C THR A 511 -0.17 4.88 -6.97
N ILE A 512 -0.03 3.85 -6.13
CA ILE A 512 0.36 2.50 -6.59
C ILE A 512 -0.60 2.00 -7.67
N LEU A 513 -1.92 2.09 -7.43
CA LEU A 513 -2.91 1.60 -8.39
C LEU A 513 -2.87 2.41 -9.69
N ALA A 514 -2.72 3.73 -9.63
CA ALA A 514 -2.60 4.58 -10.81
C ALA A 514 -1.36 4.20 -11.65
N LEU A 515 -0.19 4.00 -11.02
CA LEU A 515 1.01 3.51 -11.70
C LEU A 515 0.83 2.11 -12.29
N CYS A 516 0.16 1.20 -11.58
CA CYS A 516 -0.14 -0.15 -12.06
C CYS A 516 -1.04 -0.15 -13.31
N ILE A 517 -2.05 0.71 -13.34
CA ILE A 517 -2.91 0.89 -14.51
C ILE A 517 -2.11 1.43 -15.69
N ARG A 518 -1.22 2.41 -15.45
CA ARG A 518 -0.31 2.96 -16.47
C ARG A 518 0.64 1.90 -17.03
N VAL A 519 1.21 1.04 -16.19
CA VAL A 519 2.03 -0.10 -16.61
C VAL A 519 1.20 -1.07 -17.46
N ALA A 520 -0.01 -1.41 -17.04
CA ALA A 520 -0.88 -2.32 -17.79
C ALA A 520 -1.23 -1.76 -19.18
N ASP A 521 -1.52 -0.46 -19.30
CA ASP A 521 -1.80 0.18 -20.60
C ASP A 521 -0.57 0.14 -21.52
N ARG A 522 0.62 0.40 -20.98
CA ARG A 522 1.87 0.26 -21.73
C ARG A 522 2.07 -1.17 -22.23
N LEU A 523 1.88 -2.18 -21.37
CA LEU A 523 2.03 -3.58 -21.75
C LEU A 523 1.01 -4.01 -22.81
N LYS A 524 -0.24 -3.56 -22.72
CA LYS A 524 -1.25 -3.80 -23.76
C LYS A 524 -0.81 -3.23 -25.11
N GLY A 525 -0.24 -2.01 -25.11
CA GLY A 525 0.32 -1.40 -26.32
C GLY A 525 1.45 -2.22 -26.93
N LEU A 526 2.44 -2.63 -26.12
CA LEU A 526 3.57 -3.45 -26.56
C LEU A 526 3.15 -4.84 -27.06
N LEU A 527 2.15 -5.45 -26.41
CA LEU A 527 1.62 -6.75 -26.81
C LEU A 527 0.85 -6.68 -28.14
N SER A 528 0.18 -5.57 -28.41
CA SER A 528 -0.60 -5.37 -29.64
C SER A 528 0.29 -5.09 -30.86
N THR A 529 1.43 -4.42 -30.67
CA THR A 529 2.39 -4.10 -31.76
C THR A 529 3.29 -5.28 -32.12
N ALA A 530 3.62 -6.15 -31.14
CA ALA A 530 4.37 -7.36 -31.38
C ALA A 530 3.39 -8.48 -31.78
N GLY A 531 3.27 -8.79 -33.06
CA GLY A 531 2.43 -9.91 -33.57
C GLY A 531 2.64 -11.22 -32.79
N PRO A 532 1.77 -12.21 -32.92
CA PRO A 532 1.87 -13.46 -32.15
C PRO A 532 3.21 -14.13 -32.41
N VAL A 533 4.03 -14.24 -31.36
CA VAL A 533 5.38 -14.79 -31.43
C VAL A 533 5.30 -16.25 -31.90
N GLU A 534 6.08 -16.62 -32.91
CA GLU A 534 6.16 -17.97 -33.51
C GLU A 534 6.39 -19.12 -32.50
N ILE A 535 6.98 -18.84 -31.35
CA ILE A 535 7.19 -19.82 -30.28
C ILE A 535 5.86 -20.40 -29.77
N PHE A 536 4.80 -19.60 -29.67
CA PHE A 536 3.48 -20.08 -29.27
C PHE A 536 2.76 -20.86 -30.36
N LYS A 537 3.01 -20.58 -31.64
CA LYS A 537 2.44 -21.37 -32.76
C LYS A 537 3.04 -22.79 -32.74
N LYS A 538 4.33 -22.94 -32.48
CA LYS A 538 4.98 -24.27 -32.39
C LYS A 538 4.50 -25.10 -31.19
N GLN A 539 4.25 -24.49 -30.04
CA GLN A 539 3.75 -25.21 -28.86
C GLN A 539 2.27 -25.61 -28.98
N LEU A 540 1.41 -24.75 -29.53
CA LEU A 540 0.01 -25.08 -29.83
C LEU A 540 -0.10 -26.17 -30.88
N SER A 541 0.76 -26.17 -31.90
CA SER A 541 0.79 -27.24 -32.90
C SER A 541 1.23 -28.59 -32.30
N ARG A 542 2.21 -28.59 -31.39
CA ARG A 542 2.63 -29.81 -30.66
C ARG A 542 1.56 -30.32 -29.69
N ALA A 543 0.90 -29.43 -28.93
CA ALA A 543 -0.21 -29.83 -28.05
C ALA A 543 -1.39 -30.44 -28.83
N ARG A 544 -1.78 -29.82 -29.93
CA ARG A 544 -2.82 -30.37 -30.81
C ARG A 544 -2.40 -31.66 -31.51
N GLN A 545 -1.12 -31.84 -31.76
CA GLN A 545 -0.59 -33.08 -32.35
C GLN A 545 -0.58 -34.23 -31.33
N MET A 546 -0.26 -33.95 -30.06
CA MET A 546 -0.37 -34.91 -28.96
C MET A 546 -1.83 -35.31 -28.66
N GLU A 547 -2.75 -34.35 -28.65
CA GLU A 547 -4.19 -34.66 -28.51
C GLU A 547 -4.72 -35.55 -29.66
N ARG A 548 -4.25 -35.35 -30.89
CA ARG A 548 -4.62 -36.20 -32.04
C ARG A 548 -3.98 -37.58 -32.00
N VAL A 549 -2.80 -37.73 -31.40
CA VAL A 549 -2.14 -39.05 -31.20
C VAL A 549 -2.88 -39.83 -30.13
N ASN A 550 -3.19 -39.20 -28.99
CA ASN A 550 -3.94 -39.82 -27.88
C ASN A 550 -5.39 -40.20 -28.29
N ALA A 551 -6.02 -39.40 -29.16
CA ALA A 551 -7.38 -39.72 -29.68
C ALA A 551 -7.39 -40.89 -30.70
N ARG A 552 -6.24 -41.20 -31.32
CA ARG A 552 -6.12 -42.37 -32.22
C ARG A 552 -5.83 -43.66 -31.46
N ASP A 553 -5.16 -43.59 -30.32
CA ASP A 553 -4.86 -44.77 -29.50
C ASP A 553 -6.06 -45.24 -28.65
N THR A 554 -7.07 -44.43 -28.46
CA THR A 554 -8.30 -44.80 -27.73
C THR A 554 -9.44 -45.28 -28.63
N GLY A 555 -9.27 -45.24 -29.97
CA GLY A 555 -10.26 -45.65 -30.98
C GLY A 555 -10.10 -47.03 -31.57
N GLY A 556 -9.31 -47.93 -31.00
CA GLY A 556 -9.01 -49.26 -31.52
C GLY A 556 -9.15 -50.37 -30.51
N ARG A 557 -10.33 -50.54 -29.92
CA ARG A 557 -10.77 -51.77 -29.24
C ARG A 557 -12.30 -51.84 -29.34
N ASP A 558 -12.74 -52.44 -30.38
CA ASP A 558 -13.98 -53.19 -30.46
C ASP A 558 -13.65 -54.56 -31.13
#